data_e1cff15dd2ff415077afe16ba24c96de
#
_entry.id   e1cff15dd2ff415077afe16ba24c96de
#
_cell.length_a   1.000
_cell.length_b   1.000
_cell.length_c   1.000
_cell.angle_alpha   90.00
_cell.angle_beta   90.00
_cell.angle_gamma   90.00
#
_symmetry.space_group_name_H-M   'P 1'
#
loop_
_entity.id
_entity.type
_entity.pdbx_description
1 polymer ?
#
loop_
_entity_poly.entity_id
_entity_poly.type
_entity_poly.pdbx_seq_one_letter_code
_entity_poly.pdbx_strand_id
1 'polypeptide(L)'
;MKVKRKVSRLSVQLISMTAVIFVLGTVIGAFVLYKGSRDMYLEAKDEMISYDLKELGNNIENSMHLDWLMDYISEHGSVDGDLSDEEDNELCDVFPDQYSGEFNDQQFRQKVAQIDPKYHSAIAKREYRMLANYINSMFQGSDYEKLYCIDISPENCGFVYCDAAVMPDEPDDAMYKYASSGMKWDYDVKDHPAINKLRKNGKDIQFEIASISSDNKTTSYIGYLPLCGAKAALCISYDWAPFREQLMQKLMILVAVLLAAMMLTCVLIMIFLRRVVVKPLNIVQNSVRAYMDEKNSEKVREKLKAVRTSNEISVLSDDVGELTSEMDRYIGNIKDLTVEVMEALAKTIDAKDKYTNGHSLRVAIYSRMIAMKLGLSNEDQEKIYYMGLMHDIGKIAIPLEIINKPTKLTDEEYEVIKSHPVKGDEILSEIRSMPELITGARWHHERYDGKGYPDGIAGEEIPFLARIIAVADSYDTMTSNRSYRKYLPQDVVRAEIEKNIGTQFDPKAAKAMLEIIDKDTKYMLHE
;
A
#
# COMPACT_ATOMS: atom_id res chain seq x y z
N MET A 1 1.02 -17.40 10.18
CA MET A 1 1.98 -16.28 10.21
C MET A 1 2.43 -15.80 8.81
N LYS A 2 2.70 -16.66 7.83
CA LYS A 2 3.13 -16.27 6.46
C LYS A 2 2.08 -15.47 5.64
N VAL A 3 0.79 -15.70 5.79
CA VAL A 3 -0.26 -15.03 5.01
C VAL A 3 -0.54 -13.61 5.52
N LYS A 4 -0.50 -13.36 6.83
CA LYS A 4 -0.59 -11.99 7.39
C LYS A 4 0.52 -11.07 6.85
N ARG A 5 1.72 -11.62 6.58
CA ARG A 5 2.82 -10.88 5.94
C ARG A 5 2.57 -10.53 4.46
N LYS A 6 1.83 -11.35 3.71
CA LYS A 6 1.54 -11.09 2.28
C LYS A 6 0.49 -9.98 2.09
N VAL A 7 -0.59 -9.99 2.86
CA VAL A 7 -1.64 -8.95 2.79
C VAL A 7 -1.10 -7.60 3.27
N SER A 8 -0.24 -7.57 4.31
CA SER A 8 0.42 -6.34 4.74
C SER A 8 1.43 -5.81 3.69
N ARG A 9 2.08 -6.68 2.92
CA ARG A 9 2.97 -6.27 1.83
C ARG A 9 2.22 -5.63 0.67
N LEU A 10 1.06 -6.15 0.28
CA LEU A 10 0.27 -5.59 -0.83
C LEU A 10 -0.25 -4.18 -0.48
N SER A 11 -0.77 -3.99 0.73
CA SER A 11 -1.21 -2.66 1.20
C SER A 11 -0.05 -1.67 1.32
N VAL A 12 1.13 -2.10 1.79
CA VAL A 12 2.33 -1.27 1.84
C VAL A 12 2.83 -0.91 0.43
N GLN A 13 2.81 -1.84 -0.52
CA GLN A 13 3.20 -1.58 -1.91
C GLN A 13 2.25 -0.60 -2.60
N LEU A 14 0.93 -0.73 -2.42
CA LEU A 14 -0.06 0.21 -2.95
C LEU A 14 0.11 1.61 -2.35
N ILE A 15 0.31 1.71 -1.03
CA ILE A 15 0.55 3.00 -0.35
C ILE A 15 1.87 3.62 -0.83
N SER A 16 2.95 2.84 -0.97
CA SER A 16 4.22 3.36 -1.46
C SER A 16 4.14 3.85 -2.90
N MET A 17 3.42 3.14 -3.77
CA MET A 17 3.25 3.52 -5.17
C MET A 17 2.40 4.79 -5.32
N THR A 18 1.31 4.92 -4.56
CA THR A 18 0.51 6.16 -4.52
C THR A 18 1.30 7.33 -3.95
N ALA A 19 2.11 7.13 -2.92
CA ALA A 19 2.97 8.17 -2.36
C ALA A 19 4.01 8.67 -3.38
N VAL A 20 4.65 7.77 -4.14
CA VAL A 20 5.62 8.13 -5.19
C VAL A 20 4.95 8.96 -6.30
N ILE A 21 3.77 8.57 -6.78
CA ILE A 21 3.02 9.32 -7.80
C ILE A 21 2.66 10.71 -7.30
N PHE A 22 2.24 10.83 -6.04
CA PHE A 22 1.89 12.12 -5.43
C PHE A 22 3.10 13.02 -5.26
N VAL A 23 4.25 12.48 -4.80
CA VAL A 23 5.50 13.26 -4.68
C VAL A 23 5.94 13.78 -6.04
N LEU A 24 5.94 12.95 -7.07
CA LEU A 24 6.25 13.38 -8.44
C LEU A 24 5.30 14.47 -8.93
N GLY A 25 4.00 14.30 -8.73
CA GLY A 25 2.98 15.31 -9.08
C GLY A 25 3.18 16.63 -8.34
N THR A 26 3.55 16.58 -7.06
CA THR A 26 3.84 17.77 -6.25
C THR A 26 5.07 18.52 -6.75
N VAL A 27 6.16 17.80 -7.06
CA VAL A 27 7.39 18.40 -7.60
C VAL A 27 7.14 19.05 -8.96
N ILE A 28 6.44 18.36 -9.86
CA ILE A 28 6.09 18.90 -11.17
C ILE A 28 5.17 20.12 -11.02
N GLY A 29 4.13 20.04 -10.19
CA GLY A 29 3.21 21.14 -9.92
C GLY A 29 3.92 22.36 -9.33
N ALA A 30 4.80 22.17 -8.35
CA ALA A 30 5.61 23.24 -7.76
C ALA A 30 6.53 23.90 -8.79
N PHE A 31 7.16 23.11 -9.65
CA PHE A 31 8.02 23.63 -10.73
C PHE A 31 7.22 24.46 -11.75
N VAL A 32 6.06 23.98 -12.19
CA VAL A 32 5.20 24.70 -13.14
C VAL A 32 4.70 26.01 -12.54
N LEU A 33 4.27 26.00 -11.27
CA LEU A 33 3.80 27.20 -10.59
C LEU A 33 4.94 28.19 -10.34
N TYR A 34 6.13 27.71 -9.95
CA TYR A 34 7.32 28.56 -9.83
C TYR A 34 7.64 29.25 -11.14
N LYS A 35 7.73 28.49 -12.24
CA LYS A 35 8.04 29.03 -13.57
C LYS A 35 6.96 30.02 -14.01
N GLY A 36 5.68 29.67 -13.90
CA GLY A 36 4.59 30.56 -14.30
C GLY A 36 4.54 31.86 -13.48
N SER A 37 4.75 31.80 -12.16
CA SER A 37 4.78 32.99 -11.31
C SER A 37 5.99 33.89 -11.60
N ARG A 38 7.13 33.27 -11.87
CA ARG A 38 8.34 34.00 -12.29
C ARG A 38 8.12 34.70 -13.62
N ASP A 39 7.66 33.98 -14.64
CA ASP A 39 7.48 34.51 -15.98
C ASP A 39 6.44 35.65 -16.00
N MET A 40 5.35 35.52 -15.30
CA MET A 40 4.32 36.56 -15.12
C MET A 40 4.86 37.82 -14.41
N TYR A 41 5.72 37.63 -13.38
CA TYR A 41 6.34 38.77 -12.70
C TYR A 41 7.31 39.49 -13.63
N LEU A 42 8.14 38.75 -14.37
CA LEU A 42 9.09 39.35 -15.33
C LEU A 42 8.32 40.11 -16.40
N GLU A 43 7.28 39.55 -16.99
CA GLU A 43 6.45 40.21 -18.00
C GLU A 43 5.86 41.55 -17.50
N ALA A 44 5.31 41.56 -16.26
CA ALA A 44 4.77 42.76 -15.66
C ALA A 44 5.87 43.80 -15.37
N LYS A 45 7.08 43.36 -14.99
CA LYS A 45 8.22 44.27 -14.80
C LYS A 45 8.76 44.78 -16.12
N ASP A 46 8.81 43.94 -17.16
CA ASP A 46 9.20 44.34 -18.52
C ASP A 46 8.33 45.48 -19.05
N GLU A 47 7.01 45.33 -18.87
CA GLU A 47 6.05 46.36 -19.30
C GLU A 47 6.26 47.68 -18.55
N MET A 48 6.43 47.65 -17.24
CA MET A 48 6.66 48.81 -16.40
C MET A 48 7.99 49.50 -16.73
N ILE A 49 9.08 48.75 -16.76
CA ILE A 49 10.41 49.26 -17.09
C ILE A 49 10.46 49.82 -18.51
N SER A 50 9.78 49.13 -19.47
CA SER A 50 9.70 49.61 -20.84
C SER A 50 9.01 50.96 -20.96
N TYR A 51 7.96 51.19 -20.16
CA TYR A 51 7.28 52.48 -20.13
C TYR A 51 8.21 53.56 -19.60
N ASP A 52 8.80 53.34 -18.42
CA ASP A 52 9.70 54.29 -17.76
C ASP A 52 10.93 54.61 -18.65
N LEU A 53 11.59 53.59 -19.21
CA LEU A 53 12.73 53.77 -20.11
C LEU A 53 12.39 54.59 -21.36
N LYS A 54 11.23 54.34 -21.98
CA LYS A 54 10.81 55.12 -23.18
C LYS A 54 10.56 56.57 -22.84
N GLU A 55 9.89 56.85 -21.70
CA GLU A 55 9.60 58.19 -21.26
C GLU A 55 10.92 58.98 -20.98
N LEU A 56 11.82 58.36 -20.20
CA LEU A 56 13.11 58.93 -19.85
C LEU A 56 14.02 59.10 -21.10
N GLY A 57 14.08 58.06 -21.94
CA GLY A 57 14.90 58.11 -23.15
C GLY A 57 14.45 59.15 -24.15
N ASN A 58 13.14 59.31 -24.36
CA ASN A 58 12.60 60.37 -25.22
C ASN A 58 12.97 61.79 -24.73
N ASN A 59 12.91 61.96 -23.39
CA ASN A 59 13.30 63.25 -22.82
C ASN A 59 14.79 63.52 -22.97
N ILE A 60 15.63 62.52 -22.79
CA ILE A 60 17.10 62.65 -22.99
C ILE A 60 17.41 62.99 -24.45
N GLU A 61 16.85 62.20 -25.42
CA GLU A 61 17.13 62.44 -26.85
C GLU A 61 16.59 63.77 -27.37
N ASN A 62 15.50 64.28 -26.82
CA ASN A 62 14.89 65.53 -27.24
C ASN A 62 15.47 66.78 -26.58
N SER A 63 16.05 66.64 -25.39
CA SER A 63 16.46 67.76 -24.56
C SER A 63 17.98 67.90 -24.37
N MET A 64 18.74 66.89 -24.82
CA MET A 64 20.16 66.77 -24.60
C MET A 64 20.88 66.35 -25.90
N HIS A 65 22.08 66.78 -26.12
CA HIS A 65 22.90 66.42 -27.29
C HIS A 65 23.73 65.17 -26.98
N LEU A 66 23.06 64.10 -26.55
CA LEU A 66 23.73 62.89 -26.12
C LEU A 66 24.56 62.21 -27.22
N ASP A 67 24.12 62.25 -28.48
CA ASP A 67 24.86 61.64 -29.58
C ASP A 67 26.20 62.37 -29.82
N TRP A 68 26.21 63.68 -29.70
CA TRP A 68 27.49 64.48 -29.76
C TRP A 68 28.37 64.20 -28.53
N LEU A 69 27.79 64.15 -27.33
CA LEU A 69 28.50 63.86 -26.09
C LEU A 69 29.13 62.44 -26.14
N MET A 70 28.42 61.45 -26.69
CA MET A 70 28.98 60.11 -26.89
C MET A 70 30.16 60.07 -27.86
N ASP A 71 30.07 60.78 -28.94
CA ASP A 71 31.20 60.90 -29.88
C ASP A 71 32.39 61.59 -29.21
N TYR A 72 32.18 62.69 -28.48
CA TYR A 72 33.24 63.38 -27.72
C TYR A 72 33.91 62.44 -26.71
N ILE A 73 33.12 61.67 -25.90
CA ILE A 73 33.63 60.69 -24.93
C ILE A 73 34.42 59.59 -25.67
N SER A 74 33.92 59.12 -26.83
CA SER A 74 34.60 58.09 -27.61
C SER A 74 35.98 58.57 -28.09
N GLU A 75 36.09 59.82 -28.47
CA GLU A 75 37.35 60.40 -28.97
C GLU A 75 38.34 60.78 -27.85
N HIS A 76 37.87 61.24 -26.70
CA HIS A 76 38.67 61.77 -25.61
C HIS A 76 38.78 60.84 -24.38
N GLY A 77 38.06 59.72 -24.35
CA GLY A 77 38.13 58.72 -23.32
C GLY A 77 37.23 58.98 -22.10
N SER A 78 37.00 60.21 -21.72
CA SER A 78 36.18 60.63 -20.57
C SER A 78 35.82 62.11 -20.62
N VAL A 79 34.89 62.51 -19.76
CA VAL A 79 34.62 63.91 -19.43
C VAL A 79 35.10 64.11 -17.99
N ASP A 80 36.32 64.60 -17.83
CA ASP A 80 36.96 64.76 -16.53
C ASP A 80 36.55 66.05 -15.82
N GLY A 81 36.19 65.92 -14.56
CA GLY A 81 35.94 66.99 -13.62
C GLY A 81 34.63 67.75 -13.79
N ASP A 82 34.27 68.51 -12.76
CA ASP A 82 33.15 69.42 -12.80
C ASP A 82 33.46 70.65 -13.62
N LEU A 83 32.43 71.20 -14.23
CA LEU A 83 32.52 72.51 -14.86
C LEU A 83 32.63 73.59 -13.77
N SER A 84 33.73 74.27 -13.65
CA SER A 84 33.88 75.35 -12.67
C SER A 84 33.04 76.57 -13.06
N ASP A 85 32.63 77.36 -12.06
CA ASP A 85 31.86 78.58 -12.32
C ASP A 85 32.56 79.56 -13.24
N GLU A 86 33.91 79.57 -13.26
CA GLU A 86 34.72 80.38 -14.12
C GLU A 86 34.69 79.86 -15.57
N GLU A 87 34.87 78.59 -15.77
CA GLU A 87 34.71 77.90 -17.08
C GLU A 87 33.32 78.08 -17.67
N ASP A 88 32.29 78.00 -16.83
CA ASP A 88 30.87 78.10 -17.23
C ASP A 88 30.54 79.56 -17.64
N ASN A 89 31.05 80.55 -16.92
CA ASN A 89 30.84 81.93 -17.25
C ASN A 89 31.57 82.30 -18.59
N GLU A 90 32.78 81.82 -18.78
CA GLU A 90 33.51 82.04 -20.07
C GLU A 90 32.78 81.32 -21.22
N LEU A 91 32.21 80.15 -20.97
CA LEU A 91 31.43 79.38 -21.94
C LEU A 91 30.16 80.11 -22.30
N CYS A 92 29.44 80.70 -21.35
CA CYS A 92 28.18 81.40 -21.56
C CYS A 92 28.34 82.58 -22.51
N ASP A 93 29.54 83.27 -22.56
CA ASP A 93 29.81 84.35 -23.52
C ASP A 93 29.94 83.86 -24.96
N VAL A 94 30.35 82.58 -25.14
CA VAL A 94 30.66 81.99 -26.47
C VAL A 94 29.58 81.04 -26.92
N PHE A 95 29.02 80.31 -25.95
CA PHE A 95 28.00 79.27 -26.12
C PHE A 95 26.92 79.37 -25.02
N PRO A 96 25.93 80.29 -25.16
CA PRO A 96 24.89 80.50 -24.17
C PRO A 96 24.09 79.23 -23.82
N ASP A 97 23.62 79.10 -22.57
CA ASP A 97 22.88 77.96 -22.07
C ASP A 97 21.62 77.62 -22.89
N GLN A 98 20.99 78.65 -23.45
CA GLN A 98 19.78 78.43 -24.29
C GLN A 98 20.09 77.60 -25.55
N TYR A 99 21.31 77.45 -25.96
CA TYR A 99 21.67 76.62 -27.12
C TYR A 99 21.59 75.12 -26.84
N SER A 100 21.78 74.74 -25.62
CA SER A 100 21.67 73.31 -25.21
C SER A 100 20.25 72.77 -25.31
N GLY A 101 19.19 73.59 -25.27
CA GLY A 101 17.81 73.17 -25.38
C GLY A 101 17.04 73.53 -26.62
N GLU A 102 17.62 74.45 -27.49
CA GLU A 102 16.92 74.95 -28.68
C GLU A 102 17.33 74.29 -29.99
N PHE A 103 18.46 73.58 -30.01
CA PHE A 103 19.03 72.99 -31.24
C PHE A 103 18.71 71.46 -31.26
N ASN A 104 18.44 70.92 -32.45
CA ASN A 104 18.58 69.50 -32.67
C ASN A 104 20.07 69.10 -32.73
N ASP A 105 20.41 67.85 -32.60
CA ASP A 105 21.78 67.35 -32.53
C ASP A 105 22.63 67.77 -33.74
N GLN A 106 22.09 67.84 -34.95
CA GLN A 106 22.76 68.26 -36.14
C GLN A 106 23.09 69.78 -36.09
N GLN A 107 22.17 70.60 -35.64
CA GLN A 107 22.41 72.07 -35.51
C GLN A 107 23.42 72.35 -34.39
N PHE A 108 23.32 71.62 -33.30
CA PHE A 108 24.27 71.67 -32.19
C PHE A 108 25.70 71.36 -32.67
N ARG A 109 25.87 70.22 -33.38
CA ARG A 109 27.17 69.82 -33.96
C ARG A 109 27.75 70.91 -34.89
N GLN A 110 26.93 71.49 -35.74
CA GLN A 110 27.35 72.58 -36.63
C GLN A 110 27.79 73.82 -35.85
N LYS A 111 27.09 74.11 -34.75
CA LYS A 111 27.44 75.30 -33.94
C LYS A 111 28.71 75.07 -33.14
N VAL A 112 28.85 73.91 -32.49
CA VAL A 112 30.06 73.52 -31.76
C VAL A 112 31.31 73.53 -32.70
N ALA A 113 31.17 73.04 -33.93
CA ALA A 113 32.24 73.02 -34.88
C ALA A 113 32.73 74.43 -35.30
N GLN A 114 31.95 75.47 -35.04
CA GLN A 114 32.34 76.88 -35.30
C GLN A 114 33.05 77.55 -34.13
N ILE A 115 33.06 76.88 -32.93
CA ILE A 115 33.66 77.39 -31.71
C ILE A 115 35.11 76.92 -31.60
N ASP A 116 35.94 77.74 -30.97
CA ASP A 116 37.31 77.36 -30.67
C ASP A 116 37.38 76.02 -29.95
N PRO A 117 38.16 75.05 -30.44
CA PRO A 117 38.28 73.72 -29.82
C PRO A 117 38.62 73.71 -28.32
N LYS A 118 39.21 74.78 -27.81
CA LYS A 118 39.52 74.94 -26.37
C LYS A 118 38.28 74.89 -25.50
N TYR A 119 37.10 75.27 -26.02
CA TYR A 119 35.79 75.20 -25.29
C TYR A 119 35.07 73.89 -25.44
N HIS A 120 35.48 72.98 -26.32
CA HIS A 120 34.78 71.71 -26.54
C HIS A 120 34.71 70.88 -25.25
N SER A 121 35.76 70.86 -24.42
CA SER A 121 35.79 70.23 -23.14
C SER A 121 34.71 70.79 -22.17
N ALA A 122 34.65 72.15 -22.11
CA ALA A 122 33.63 72.81 -21.26
C ALA A 122 32.19 72.53 -21.73
N ILE A 123 31.97 72.52 -23.06
CA ILE A 123 30.63 72.10 -23.62
C ILE A 123 30.32 70.67 -23.24
N ALA A 124 31.27 69.74 -23.37
CA ALA A 124 31.09 68.36 -23.00
C ALA A 124 30.76 68.17 -21.49
N LYS A 125 31.48 68.94 -20.63
CA LYS A 125 31.18 68.95 -19.18
C LYS A 125 29.78 69.47 -18.89
N ARG A 126 29.29 70.47 -19.61
CA ARG A 126 27.96 71.04 -19.47
C ARG A 126 26.88 70.01 -19.88
N GLU A 127 26.99 69.42 -21.04
CA GLU A 127 26.07 68.40 -21.53
C GLU A 127 26.06 67.17 -20.57
N TYR A 128 27.24 66.75 -20.12
CA TYR A 128 27.35 65.70 -19.13
C TYR A 128 26.63 66.05 -17.79
N ARG A 129 26.85 67.28 -17.28
CA ARG A 129 26.19 67.78 -16.07
C ARG A 129 24.66 67.83 -16.23
N MET A 130 24.18 68.23 -17.40
CA MET A 130 22.75 68.22 -17.71
C MET A 130 22.17 66.78 -17.67
N LEU A 131 22.84 65.84 -18.30
CA LEU A 131 22.47 64.42 -18.27
C LEU A 131 22.47 63.88 -16.84
N ALA A 132 23.53 64.13 -16.09
CA ALA A 132 23.67 63.71 -14.70
C ALA A 132 22.57 64.27 -13.81
N ASN A 133 22.29 65.58 -13.90
CA ASN A 133 21.24 66.21 -13.12
C ASN A 133 19.83 65.65 -13.48
N TYR A 134 19.60 65.40 -14.76
CA TYR A 134 18.32 64.81 -15.19
C TYR A 134 18.13 63.40 -14.65
N ILE A 135 19.15 62.53 -14.81
CA ILE A 135 19.10 61.15 -14.30
C ILE A 135 18.94 61.16 -12.78
N ASN A 136 19.69 62.01 -12.05
CA ASN A 136 19.56 62.14 -10.60
C ASN A 136 18.16 62.61 -10.17
N SER A 137 17.58 63.59 -10.88
CA SER A 137 16.24 64.09 -10.56
C SER A 137 15.15 63.01 -10.72
N MET A 138 15.31 62.16 -11.69
CA MET A 138 14.39 61.04 -11.97
C MET A 138 14.60 59.86 -11.03
N PHE A 139 15.84 59.66 -10.60
CA PHE A 139 16.15 58.61 -9.61
C PHE A 139 15.57 58.94 -8.22
N GLN A 140 15.64 60.22 -7.81
CA GLN A 140 15.10 60.65 -6.52
C GLN A 140 13.57 60.45 -6.46
N GLY A 141 13.13 59.52 -5.62
CA GLY A 141 11.73 59.18 -5.44
C GLY A 141 11.21 58.01 -6.28
N SER A 142 12.10 57.39 -7.06
CA SER A 142 11.80 56.13 -7.75
C SER A 142 12.10 54.90 -6.86
N ASP A 143 11.56 53.76 -7.24
CA ASP A 143 11.85 52.44 -6.62
C ASP A 143 13.01 51.73 -7.35
N TYR A 144 13.78 52.46 -8.16
CA TYR A 144 14.90 51.87 -8.89
C TYR A 144 16.09 51.62 -7.95
N GLU A 145 16.76 50.49 -8.14
CA GLU A 145 18.04 50.25 -7.47
C GLU A 145 19.12 51.18 -8.03
N LYS A 146 19.16 51.29 -9.37
CA LYS A 146 20.06 52.18 -10.10
C LYS A 146 19.41 52.67 -11.38
N LEU A 147 19.75 53.89 -11.77
CA LEU A 147 19.43 54.48 -13.06
C LEU A 147 20.72 55.05 -13.62
N TYR A 148 21.12 54.59 -14.79
CA TYR A 148 22.42 54.95 -15.38
C TYR A 148 22.42 54.83 -16.90
N CYS A 149 23.40 55.46 -17.54
CA CYS A 149 23.64 55.37 -18.98
C CYS A 149 25.00 54.71 -19.24
N ILE A 150 25.04 53.79 -20.18
CA ILE A 150 26.26 53.07 -20.56
C ILE A 150 26.59 53.28 -22.04
N ASP A 151 27.88 53.29 -22.35
CA ASP A 151 28.40 53.18 -23.71
C ASP A 151 28.35 51.69 -24.12
N ILE A 152 27.64 51.39 -25.20
CA ILE A 152 27.52 50.05 -25.76
C ILE A 152 28.14 49.92 -27.14
N SER A 153 29.00 50.87 -27.53
CA SER A 153 29.70 50.81 -28.80
C SER A 153 30.53 49.51 -28.95
N PRO A 154 30.82 49.07 -30.21
CA PRO A 154 31.51 47.78 -30.41
C PRO A 154 32.93 47.73 -29.82
N GLU A 155 33.58 48.82 -29.69
CA GLU A 155 35.00 48.91 -29.27
C GLU A 155 35.14 49.00 -27.75
N ASN A 156 34.20 49.65 -27.08
CA ASN A 156 34.23 49.85 -25.63
C ASN A 156 32.84 49.67 -25.04
N CYS A 157 32.78 49.17 -23.81
CA CYS A 157 31.58 49.08 -23.04
C CYS A 157 31.87 49.60 -21.64
N GLY A 158 31.30 50.71 -21.30
CA GLY A 158 31.60 51.35 -20.03
C GLY A 158 30.49 52.29 -19.57
N PHE A 159 30.57 52.75 -18.34
CA PHE A 159 29.60 53.68 -17.80
C PHE A 159 29.84 55.08 -18.35
N VAL A 160 28.81 55.70 -18.83
CA VAL A 160 28.79 57.13 -19.17
C VAL A 160 28.39 57.94 -17.95
N TYR A 161 27.39 57.45 -17.25
CA TYR A 161 26.90 58.08 -16.02
C TYR A 161 26.22 57.01 -15.15
N CYS A 162 26.45 57.09 -13.84
CA CYS A 162 25.69 56.36 -12.82
C CYS A 162 25.41 57.33 -11.67
N ASP A 163 24.23 57.23 -11.06
CA ASP A 163 23.89 58.08 -9.90
C ASP A 163 24.84 57.80 -8.72
N ALA A 164 25.66 58.80 -8.39
CA ALA A 164 26.60 58.72 -7.28
C ALA A 164 25.92 58.81 -5.89
N ALA A 165 24.68 59.31 -5.82
CA ALA A 165 23.99 59.54 -4.56
C ALA A 165 23.50 58.25 -3.90
N VAL A 166 23.54 57.13 -4.61
CA VAL A 166 23.06 55.80 -4.15
C VAL A 166 24.19 54.81 -3.89
N MET A 167 25.44 55.31 -3.85
CA MET A 167 26.55 54.42 -3.58
C MET A 167 26.57 53.95 -2.13
N PRO A 168 26.72 52.63 -1.87
CA PRO A 168 26.97 52.16 -0.52
C PRO A 168 28.30 52.78 0.00
N ASP A 169 28.39 53.01 1.30
CA ASP A 169 29.55 53.55 2.01
C ASP A 169 30.84 52.70 1.88
N GLU A 170 30.93 51.79 0.95
CA GLU A 170 32.11 50.95 0.71
C GLU A 170 33.02 51.56 -0.37
N PRO A 171 34.22 52.00 0.00
CA PRO A 171 35.10 52.78 -0.87
C PRO A 171 35.87 51.99 -1.94
N ASP A 172 35.69 50.67 -2.01
CA ASP A 172 36.55 49.81 -2.84
C ASP A 172 35.94 49.34 -4.18
N ASP A 173 34.70 49.69 -4.49
CA ASP A 173 34.15 49.36 -5.80
C ASP A 173 34.58 50.37 -6.87
N ALA A 174 35.62 50.00 -7.61
CA ALA A 174 36.20 50.82 -8.67
C ALA A 174 35.15 51.27 -9.71
N MET A 175 34.14 50.46 -9.95
CA MET A 175 33.04 50.74 -10.87
C MET A 175 32.28 52.02 -10.52
N TYR A 176 31.93 52.21 -9.25
CA TYR A 176 31.20 53.39 -8.80
C TYR A 176 32.04 54.65 -8.80
N LYS A 177 33.31 54.51 -8.47
CA LYS A 177 34.24 55.62 -8.50
C LYS A 177 34.41 56.21 -9.91
N TYR A 178 34.49 55.35 -10.92
CA TYR A 178 34.60 55.78 -12.32
C TYR A 178 33.26 56.29 -12.86
N ALA A 179 32.14 55.65 -12.50
CA ALA A 179 30.82 56.10 -12.92
C ALA A 179 30.50 57.51 -12.42
N SER A 180 30.89 57.87 -11.19
CA SER A 180 30.67 59.21 -10.63
C SER A 180 31.48 60.31 -11.28
N SER A 181 32.58 59.95 -11.96
CA SER A 181 33.44 60.90 -12.67
C SER A 181 33.21 60.97 -14.19
N GLY A 182 32.24 60.24 -14.72
CA GLY A 182 31.96 60.13 -16.15
C GLY A 182 32.99 59.34 -16.92
N MET A 183 33.91 58.66 -16.24
CA MET A 183 34.93 57.85 -16.88
C MET A 183 34.34 56.56 -17.44
N LYS A 184 34.89 56.11 -18.58
CA LYS A 184 34.59 54.76 -19.10
C LYS A 184 35.22 53.73 -18.21
N TRP A 185 34.43 52.70 -17.93
CA TRP A 185 34.88 51.51 -17.23
C TRP A 185 34.46 50.27 -18.00
N ASP A 186 35.44 49.43 -18.35
CA ASP A 186 35.19 48.22 -19.12
C ASP A 186 34.69 47.10 -18.20
N TYR A 187 33.59 46.43 -18.58
CA TYR A 187 33.07 45.25 -17.93
C TYR A 187 32.93 44.10 -18.93
N ASP A 188 32.92 42.86 -18.43
CA ASP A 188 32.86 41.69 -19.31
C ASP A 188 31.46 41.54 -19.93
N VAL A 189 31.38 41.89 -21.20
CA VAL A 189 30.15 41.85 -22.00
C VAL A 189 29.56 40.43 -22.10
N LYS A 190 30.37 39.39 -21.80
CA LYS A 190 29.87 38.02 -21.82
C LYS A 190 28.84 37.76 -20.71
N ASP A 191 28.95 38.49 -19.62
CA ASP A 191 28.04 38.40 -18.50
C ASP A 191 26.73 39.17 -18.74
N HIS A 192 26.69 39.97 -19.85
CA HIS A 192 25.56 40.82 -20.22
C HIS A 192 25.00 40.49 -21.62
N PRO A 193 24.31 39.36 -21.80
CA PRO A 193 23.77 38.93 -23.09
C PRO A 193 22.76 39.92 -23.71
N ALA A 194 22.06 40.71 -22.89
CA ALA A 194 21.13 41.73 -23.36
C ALA A 194 21.86 42.83 -24.16
N ILE A 195 23.00 43.29 -23.68
CA ILE A 195 23.84 44.30 -24.38
C ILE A 195 24.30 43.77 -25.75
N ASN A 196 24.67 42.49 -25.82
CA ASN A 196 25.06 41.89 -27.11
C ASN A 196 23.89 41.83 -28.10
N LYS A 197 22.66 41.71 -27.62
CA LYS A 197 21.46 41.78 -28.49
C LYS A 197 21.19 43.21 -28.95
N LEU A 198 21.35 44.20 -28.06
CA LEU A 198 21.22 45.63 -28.42
C LEU A 198 22.20 46.03 -29.53
N ARG A 199 23.47 45.64 -29.41
CA ARG A 199 24.49 45.86 -30.42
C ARG A 199 24.13 45.33 -31.82
N LYS A 200 23.41 44.20 -31.85
CA LYS A 200 23.00 43.54 -33.11
C LYS A 200 21.72 44.11 -33.70
N ASN A 201 20.74 44.43 -32.86
CA ASN A 201 19.38 44.78 -33.31
C ASN A 201 19.01 46.26 -33.11
N GLY A 202 19.66 46.98 -32.19
CA GLY A 202 19.67 48.43 -32.01
C GLY A 202 18.33 49.17 -31.81
N LYS A 203 17.19 48.48 -31.67
CA LYS A 203 15.89 49.14 -31.69
C LYS A 203 14.96 48.76 -30.53
N ASP A 204 15.14 47.57 -29.95
CA ASP A 204 14.21 47.06 -28.97
C ASP A 204 14.82 47.03 -27.57
N ILE A 205 14.00 47.34 -26.56
CA ILE A 205 14.40 47.23 -25.16
C ILE A 205 14.76 45.76 -24.87
N GLN A 206 15.86 45.56 -24.17
CA GLN A 206 16.30 44.23 -23.75
C GLN A 206 16.34 44.14 -22.24
N PHE A 207 16.11 42.93 -21.72
CA PHE A 207 16.09 42.64 -20.28
C PHE A 207 17.02 41.49 -19.93
N GLU A 208 17.60 41.56 -18.74
CA GLU A 208 18.41 40.47 -18.18
C GLU A 208 18.42 40.49 -16.66
N ILE A 209 18.78 39.34 -16.07
CA ILE A 209 19.14 39.25 -14.65
C ILE A 209 20.65 39.11 -14.61
N ALA A 210 21.34 40.12 -14.14
CA ALA A 210 22.78 40.16 -14.10
C ALA A 210 23.29 40.80 -12.80
N SER A 211 24.57 40.62 -12.52
CA SER A 211 25.22 41.35 -11.43
C SER A 211 25.84 42.64 -11.97
N ILE A 212 25.54 43.76 -11.34
CA ILE A 212 26.12 45.06 -11.68
C ILE A 212 27.40 45.30 -10.84
N SER A 213 27.57 44.55 -9.77
CA SER A 213 28.71 44.69 -8.85
C SER A 213 29.85 43.75 -9.23
N SER A 214 31.08 44.23 -9.12
CA SER A 214 32.31 43.46 -9.37
C SER A 214 32.47 42.27 -8.38
N ASP A 215 31.81 42.32 -7.24
CA ASP A 215 31.85 41.24 -6.23
C ASP A 215 30.84 40.12 -6.44
N ASN A 216 29.99 40.21 -7.46
CA ASN A 216 28.95 39.23 -7.81
C ASN A 216 27.96 38.90 -6.70
N LYS A 217 27.86 39.74 -5.65
CA LYS A 217 26.98 39.46 -4.50
C LYS A 217 25.52 39.86 -4.72
N THR A 218 25.29 40.92 -5.50
CA THR A 218 23.94 41.41 -5.81
C THR A 218 23.55 41.10 -7.23
N THR A 219 22.38 40.54 -7.42
CA THR A 219 21.78 40.30 -8.74
C THR A 219 20.63 41.27 -8.93
N SER A 220 20.65 41.96 -10.03
CA SER A 220 19.62 42.96 -10.39
C SER A 220 18.87 42.52 -11.63
N TYR A 221 17.62 42.90 -11.73
CA TYR A 221 16.84 42.82 -12.97
C TYR A 221 16.97 44.13 -13.72
N ILE A 222 17.53 44.09 -14.94
CA ILE A 222 17.97 45.27 -15.65
C ILE A 222 17.25 45.36 -17.00
N GLY A 223 16.66 46.53 -17.27
CA GLY A 223 16.15 46.88 -18.58
C GLY A 223 17.09 47.88 -19.28
N TYR A 224 17.31 47.68 -20.55
CA TYR A 224 18.20 48.47 -21.40
C TYR A 224 17.43 49.08 -22.58
N LEU A 225 17.38 50.39 -22.69
CA LEU A 225 16.88 51.12 -23.86
C LEU A 225 18.05 51.62 -24.70
N PRO A 226 18.15 51.24 -25.97
CA PRO A 226 19.16 51.81 -26.86
C PRO A 226 18.88 53.28 -27.16
N LEU A 227 19.91 54.11 -27.04
CA LEU A 227 19.90 55.54 -27.38
C LEU A 227 20.94 55.84 -28.48
N CYS A 228 20.75 56.93 -29.17
CA CYS A 228 21.72 57.43 -30.17
C CYS A 228 22.13 56.40 -31.23
N GLY A 229 21.15 55.66 -31.76
CA GLY A 229 21.43 54.63 -32.77
C GLY A 229 22.23 53.44 -32.24
N ALA A 230 22.05 53.10 -30.95
CA ALA A 230 22.76 52.05 -30.23
C ALA A 230 24.24 52.33 -29.92
N LYS A 231 24.63 53.59 -29.80
CA LYS A 231 25.91 53.97 -29.20
C LYS A 231 25.86 53.92 -27.68
N ALA A 232 24.71 54.28 -27.09
CA ALA A 232 24.46 54.27 -25.67
C ALA A 232 23.21 53.42 -25.32
N ALA A 233 23.09 53.04 -24.06
CA ALA A 233 21.86 52.50 -23.51
C ALA A 233 21.54 53.16 -22.17
N LEU A 234 20.28 53.58 -22.02
CA LEU A 234 19.71 53.95 -20.72
C LEU A 234 19.29 52.66 -20.00
N CYS A 235 19.69 52.56 -18.73
CA CYS A 235 19.52 51.35 -17.93
C CYS A 235 18.76 51.65 -16.66
N ILE A 236 17.75 50.86 -16.38
CA ILE A 236 17.04 50.81 -15.09
C ILE A 236 17.28 49.46 -14.45
N SER A 237 17.72 49.45 -13.22
CA SER A 237 17.86 48.21 -12.46
C SER A 237 16.96 48.16 -11.22
N TYR A 238 16.54 46.95 -10.90
CA TYR A 238 15.79 46.62 -9.68
C TYR A 238 16.52 45.52 -8.93
N ASP A 239 16.59 45.62 -7.61
CA ASP A 239 17.10 44.52 -6.79
C ASP A 239 16.25 43.26 -6.95
N TRP A 240 16.90 42.18 -7.35
CA TRP A 240 16.26 40.88 -7.55
C TRP A 240 16.04 40.10 -6.24
N ALA A 241 16.78 40.41 -5.16
CA ALA A 241 16.79 39.66 -3.94
C ALA A 241 15.41 39.66 -3.22
N PRO A 242 14.73 40.80 -3.01
CA PRO A 242 13.43 40.84 -2.34
C PRO A 242 12.37 40.00 -3.09
N PHE A 243 12.36 40.06 -4.40
CA PHE A 243 11.46 39.27 -5.22
C PHE A 243 11.75 37.79 -5.09
N ARG A 244 13.01 37.39 -5.18
CA ARG A 244 13.43 36.00 -5.02
C ARG A 244 13.01 35.45 -3.65
N GLU A 245 13.20 36.22 -2.60
CA GLU A 245 12.79 35.82 -1.23
C GLU A 245 11.27 35.64 -1.10
N GLN A 246 10.49 36.59 -1.59
CA GLN A 246 9.03 36.50 -1.58
C GLN A 246 8.53 35.30 -2.40
N LEU A 247 9.12 35.05 -3.56
CA LEU A 247 8.78 33.91 -4.39
C LEU A 247 9.11 32.58 -3.70
N MET A 248 10.28 32.48 -3.06
CA MET A 248 10.67 31.30 -2.30
C MET A 248 9.78 31.06 -1.08
N GLN A 249 9.39 32.11 -0.36
CA GLN A 249 8.44 31.97 0.75
C GLN A 249 7.08 31.45 0.28
N LYS A 250 6.50 32.03 -0.77
CA LYS A 250 5.24 31.57 -1.36
C LYS A 250 5.34 30.13 -1.85
N LEU A 251 6.46 29.76 -2.47
CA LEU A 251 6.71 28.39 -2.91
C LEU A 251 6.79 27.41 -1.74
N MET A 252 7.49 27.76 -0.67
CA MET A 252 7.56 26.92 0.55
C MET A 252 6.19 26.69 1.18
N ILE A 253 5.38 27.74 1.28
CA ILE A 253 4.00 27.62 1.81
C ILE A 253 3.18 26.69 0.93
N LEU A 254 3.24 26.85 -0.39
CA LEU A 254 2.55 25.99 -1.35
C LEU A 254 2.96 24.52 -1.20
N VAL A 255 4.26 24.26 -1.15
CA VAL A 255 4.80 22.91 -0.96
C VAL A 255 4.33 22.32 0.38
N ALA A 256 4.34 23.09 1.45
CA ALA A 256 3.86 22.64 2.76
C ALA A 256 2.37 22.27 2.72
N VAL A 257 1.52 23.09 2.07
CA VAL A 257 0.08 22.81 1.90
C VAL A 257 -0.15 21.54 1.08
N LEU A 258 0.60 21.38 -0.02
CA LEU A 258 0.50 20.18 -0.85
C LEU A 258 0.93 18.91 -0.11
N LEU A 259 2.01 18.99 0.68
CA LEU A 259 2.47 17.86 1.52
C LEU A 259 1.43 17.52 2.60
N ALA A 260 0.83 18.51 3.23
CA ALA A 260 -0.24 18.28 4.22
C ALA A 260 -1.48 17.62 3.57
N ALA A 261 -1.90 18.09 2.41
CA ALA A 261 -2.99 17.49 1.63
C ALA A 261 -2.67 16.04 1.22
N MET A 262 -1.43 15.78 0.81
CA MET A 262 -0.95 14.42 0.50
C MET A 262 -1.03 13.50 1.71
N MET A 263 -0.53 13.93 2.87
CA MET A 263 -0.60 13.14 4.10
C MET A 263 -2.05 12.83 4.47
N LEU A 264 -2.94 13.81 4.40
CA LEU A 264 -4.36 13.62 4.67
C LEU A 264 -4.98 12.58 3.70
N THR A 265 -4.69 12.71 2.43
CA THR A 265 -5.19 11.78 1.39
C THR A 265 -4.67 10.36 1.63
N CYS A 266 -3.39 10.19 1.97
CA CYS A 266 -2.81 8.89 2.32
C CYS A 266 -3.51 8.26 3.54
N VAL A 267 -3.78 9.05 4.57
CA VAL A 267 -4.51 8.58 5.77
C VAL A 267 -5.93 8.13 5.41
N LEU A 268 -6.65 8.92 4.60
CA LEU A 268 -8.01 8.58 4.15
C LEU A 268 -8.02 7.30 3.30
N ILE A 269 -7.08 7.15 2.37
CA ILE A 269 -6.92 5.92 1.57
C ILE A 269 -6.61 4.73 2.47
N MET A 270 -5.72 4.89 3.45
CA MET A 270 -5.38 3.81 4.40
C MET A 270 -6.60 3.37 5.22
N ILE A 271 -7.40 4.33 5.72
CA ILE A 271 -8.64 4.02 6.45
C ILE A 271 -9.64 3.32 5.54
N PHE A 272 -9.81 3.80 4.31
CA PHE A 272 -10.68 3.20 3.32
C PHE A 272 -10.28 1.75 2.99
N LEU A 273 -9.03 1.53 2.61
CA LEU A 273 -8.50 0.20 2.30
C LEU A 273 -8.63 -0.76 3.50
N ARG A 274 -8.34 -0.26 4.71
CA ARG A 274 -8.49 -1.08 5.92
C ARG A 274 -9.93 -1.50 6.16
N ARG A 275 -10.92 -0.61 5.92
CA ARG A 275 -12.35 -0.89 6.13
C ARG A 275 -12.95 -1.76 5.03
N VAL A 276 -12.62 -1.47 3.77
CA VAL A 276 -13.30 -2.06 2.60
C VAL A 276 -12.62 -3.36 2.13
N VAL A 277 -11.31 -3.49 2.32
CA VAL A 277 -10.55 -4.64 1.80
C VAL A 277 -9.96 -5.49 2.92
N VAL A 278 -9.13 -4.88 3.77
CA VAL A 278 -8.31 -5.67 4.71
C VAL A 278 -9.15 -6.34 5.81
N LYS A 279 -10.06 -5.59 6.42
CA LYS A 279 -10.91 -6.13 7.50
C LYS A 279 -11.86 -7.22 7.00
N PRO A 280 -12.63 -7.05 5.90
CA PRO A 280 -13.47 -8.09 5.34
C PRO A 280 -12.69 -9.34 4.93
N LEU A 281 -11.57 -9.19 4.25
CA LEU A 281 -10.73 -10.30 3.82
C LEU A 281 -10.18 -11.11 5.01
N ASN A 282 -9.81 -10.44 6.10
CA ASN A 282 -9.39 -11.10 7.32
C ASN A 282 -10.55 -11.89 7.97
N ILE A 283 -11.79 -11.40 7.89
CA ILE A 283 -12.96 -12.14 8.37
C ILE A 283 -13.13 -13.43 7.57
N VAL A 284 -13.12 -13.36 6.24
CA VAL A 284 -13.22 -14.55 5.38
C VAL A 284 -12.09 -15.53 5.68
N GLN A 285 -10.85 -15.07 5.74
CA GLN A 285 -9.70 -15.93 6.05
C GLN A 285 -9.82 -16.64 7.41
N ASN A 286 -10.23 -15.89 8.45
CA ASN A 286 -10.38 -16.46 9.78
C ASN A 286 -11.58 -17.43 9.86
N SER A 287 -12.62 -17.20 9.05
CA SER A 287 -13.77 -18.09 8.95
C SER A 287 -13.38 -19.43 8.30
N VAL A 288 -12.58 -19.39 7.21
CA VAL A 288 -12.05 -20.61 6.60
C VAL A 288 -11.17 -21.39 7.58
N ARG A 289 -10.33 -20.72 8.36
CA ARG A 289 -9.51 -21.39 9.39
C ARG A 289 -10.37 -22.02 10.48
N ALA A 290 -11.36 -21.27 10.97
CA ALA A 290 -12.28 -21.79 11.97
C ALA A 290 -13.01 -23.05 11.46
N TYR A 291 -13.36 -23.10 10.17
CA TYR A 291 -13.94 -24.30 9.57
C TYR A 291 -12.97 -25.49 9.58
N MET A 292 -11.70 -25.25 9.27
CA MET A 292 -10.67 -26.33 9.30
C MET A 292 -10.50 -26.93 10.69
N ASP A 293 -10.63 -26.10 11.75
CA ASP A 293 -10.47 -26.52 13.14
C ASP A 293 -11.74 -27.16 13.70
N GLU A 294 -12.92 -26.56 13.46
CA GLU A 294 -14.18 -26.92 14.11
C GLU A 294 -15.12 -27.74 13.20
N LYS A 295 -14.89 -27.75 11.89
CA LYS A 295 -15.71 -28.41 10.85
C LYS A 295 -17.23 -28.11 11.03
N ASN A 296 -17.56 -26.84 11.22
CA ASN A 296 -18.90 -26.35 11.45
C ASN A 296 -19.21 -25.16 10.54
N SER A 297 -19.98 -25.40 9.48
CA SER A 297 -20.34 -24.39 8.48
C SER A 297 -21.30 -23.32 9.03
N GLU A 298 -22.13 -23.64 10.01
CA GLU A 298 -23.08 -22.69 10.60
C GLU A 298 -22.36 -21.58 11.34
N LYS A 299 -21.33 -21.90 12.14
CA LYS A 299 -20.45 -20.92 12.80
C LYS A 299 -19.68 -20.08 11.81
N VAL A 300 -19.25 -20.67 10.68
CA VAL A 300 -18.60 -19.95 9.60
C VAL A 300 -19.54 -18.93 8.97
N ARG A 301 -20.75 -19.35 8.63
CA ARG A 301 -21.80 -18.50 8.05
C ARG A 301 -22.15 -17.33 8.96
N GLU A 302 -22.22 -17.56 10.27
CA GLU A 302 -22.46 -16.50 11.25
C GLU A 302 -21.32 -15.47 11.26
N LYS A 303 -20.07 -15.90 11.26
CA LYS A 303 -18.90 -15.02 11.17
C LYS A 303 -18.86 -14.22 9.85
N LEU A 304 -19.23 -14.86 8.74
CA LEU A 304 -19.26 -14.24 7.41
C LEU A 304 -20.33 -13.15 7.28
N LYS A 305 -21.43 -13.18 8.04
CA LYS A 305 -22.43 -12.08 8.11
C LYS A 305 -21.83 -10.74 8.54
N ALA A 306 -20.66 -10.74 9.15
CA ALA A 306 -19.93 -9.51 9.51
C ALA A 306 -19.19 -8.85 8.33
N VAL A 307 -19.13 -9.50 7.16
CA VAL A 307 -18.59 -8.95 5.92
C VAL A 307 -19.65 -8.02 5.31
N ARG A 308 -19.49 -6.71 5.53
CA ARG A 308 -20.41 -5.67 5.05
C ARG A 308 -19.75 -4.87 3.93
N THR A 309 -19.58 -5.48 2.77
CA THR A 309 -19.09 -4.84 1.56
C THR A 309 -19.98 -5.23 0.39
N SER A 310 -20.05 -4.39 -0.63
CA SER A 310 -20.85 -4.66 -1.84
C SER A 310 -19.93 -4.89 -3.06
N ASN A 311 -18.76 -5.44 -2.83
CA ASN A 311 -17.75 -5.72 -3.86
C ASN A 311 -17.49 -7.22 -3.95
N GLU A 312 -16.48 -7.61 -4.72
CA GLU A 312 -16.07 -9.00 -4.96
C GLU A 312 -15.77 -9.78 -3.67
N ILE A 313 -15.42 -9.08 -2.57
CA ILE A 313 -15.19 -9.72 -1.27
C ILE A 313 -16.50 -10.22 -0.65
N SER A 314 -17.62 -9.55 -0.93
CA SER A 314 -18.95 -10.05 -0.50
C SER A 314 -19.30 -11.34 -1.24
N VAL A 315 -19.08 -11.39 -2.56
CA VAL A 315 -19.30 -12.59 -3.37
C VAL A 315 -18.41 -13.73 -2.87
N LEU A 316 -17.11 -13.46 -2.67
CA LEU A 316 -16.20 -14.45 -2.10
C LEU A 316 -16.64 -14.95 -0.70
N SER A 317 -17.23 -14.07 0.11
CA SER A 317 -17.76 -14.43 1.42
C SER A 317 -18.94 -15.40 1.30
N ASP A 318 -19.85 -15.15 0.37
CA ASP A 318 -21.02 -15.98 0.11
C ASP A 318 -20.59 -17.33 -0.48
N ASP A 319 -19.68 -17.35 -1.44
CA ASP A 319 -19.10 -18.56 -2.04
C ASP A 319 -18.42 -19.46 -0.98
N VAL A 320 -17.65 -18.86 -0.06
CA VAL A 320 -17.05 -19.60 1.06
C VAL A 320 -18.11 -20.17 2.00
N GLY A 321 -19.17 -19.42 2.27
CA GLY A 321 -20.29 -19.88 3.08
C GLY A 321 -21.01 -21.07 2.44
N GLU A 322 -21.24 -21.02 1.14
CA GLU A 322 -21.86 -22.11 0.37
C GLU A 322 -20.95 -23.35 0.31
N LEU A 323 -19.67 -23.15 -0.03
CA LEU A 323 -18.69 -24.23 -0.09
C LEU A 323 -18.58 -25.00 1.24
N THR A 324 -18.49 -24.27 2.37
CA THR A 324 -18.41 -24.94 3.68
C THR A 324 -19.69 -25.70 4.01
N SER A 325 -20.85 -25.18 3.62
CA SER A 325 -22.14 -25.89 3.82
C SER A 325 -22.23 -27.14 2.95
N GLU A 326 -21.75 -27.08 1.71
CA GLU A 326 -21.68 -28.26 0.85
C GLU A 326 -20.70 -29.31 1.37
N MET A 327 -19.55 -28.89 1.90
CA MET A 327 -18.60 -29.82 2.52
C MET A 327 -19.19 -30.52 3.72
N ASP A 328 -19.93 -29.84 4.60
CA ASP A 328 -20.65 -30.49 5.72
C ASP A 328 -21.67 -31.52 5.21
N ARG A 329 -22.41 -31.16 4.15
CA ARG A 329 -23.36 -32.09 3.51
C ARG A 329 -22.65 -33.31 2.92
N TYR A 330 -21.53 -33.15 2.24
CA TYR A 330 -20.76 -34.27 1.70
C TYR A 330 -20.20 -35.17 2.80
N ILE A 331 -19.68 -34.58 3.87
CA ILE A 331 -19.20 -35.34 5.03
C ILE A 331 -20.33 -36.16 5.65
N GLY A 332 -21.53 -35.57 5.81
CA GLY A 332 -22.73 -36.27 6.28
C GLY A 332 -23.11 -37.42 5.35
N ASN A 333 -23.22 -37.16 4.05
CA ASN A 333 -23.57 -38.19 3.06
C ASN A 333 -22.57 -39.36 3.04
N ILE A 334 -21.27 -39.09 3.15
CA ILE A 334 -20.25 -40.14 3.23
C ILE A 334 -20.43 -40.97 4.49
N LYS A 335 -20.71 -40.33 5.62
CA LYS A 335 -20.94 -41.02 6.87
C LYS A 335 -22.16 -41.93 6.77
N ASP A 336 -23.29 -41.42 6.26
CA ASP A 336 -24.51 -42.21 6.07
C ASP A 336 -24.29 -43.40 5.12
N LEU A 337 -23.63 -43.17 3.99
CA LEU A 337 -23.25 -44.21 3.04
C LEU A 337 -22.37 -45.30 3.69
N THR A 338 -21.43 -44.88 4.54
CA THR A 338 -20.55 -45.82 5.25
C THR A 338 -21.37 -46.74 6.16
N VAL A 339 -22.33 -46.17 6.89
CA VAL A 339 -23.26 -46.96 7.74
C VAL A 339 -24.07 -47.92 6.89
N GLU A 340 -24.70 -47.42 5.82
CA GLU A 340 -25.53 -48.25 4.92
C GLU A 340 -24.75 -49.44 4.33
N VAL A 341 -23.49 -49.19 3.90
CA VAL A 341 -22.63 -50.25 3.37
C VAL A 341 -22.29 -51.28 4.45
N MET A 342 -21.93 -50.83 5.66
CA MET A 342 -21.65 -51.76 6.76
C MET A 342 -22.88 -52.59 7.18
N GLU A 343 -24.06 -51.98 7.22
CA GLU A 343 -25.29 -52.70 7.50
C GLU A 343 -25.63 -53.71 6.40
N ALA A 344 -25.41 -53.38 5.13
CA ALA A 344 -25.61 -54.29 4.02
C ALA A 344 -24.63 -55.48 4.07
N LEU A 345 -23.37 -55.25 4.43
CA LEU A 345 -22.38 -56.29 4.64
C LEU A 345 -22.77 -57.19 5.83
N ALA A 346 -23.14 -56.59 6.95
CA ALA A 346 -23.62 -57.31 8.14
C ALA A 346 -24.80 -58.21 7.80
N LYS A 347 -25.84 -57.71 7.10
CA LYS A 347 -26.97 -58.49 6.60
C LYS A 347 -26.54 -59.64 5.67
N THR A 348 -25.53 -59.43 4.85
CA THR A 348 -25.01 -60.46 3.95
C THR A 348 -24.34 -61.59 4.72
N ILE A 349 -23.62 -61.26 5.80
CA ILE A 349 -22.98 -62.22 6.68
C ILE A 349 -24.06 -62.99 7.49
N ASP A 350 -25.02 -62.28 8.06
CA ASP A 350 -26.15 -62.86 8.79
C ASP A 350 -26.97 -63.82 7.89
N ALA A 351 -27.15 -63.50 6.59
CA ALA A 351 -27.83 -64.35 5.64
C ALA A 351 -27.08 -65.66 5.32
N LYS A 352 -25.78 -65.75 5.55
CA LYS A 352 -24.95 -66.93 5.41
C LYS A 352 -25.24 -67.93 6.54
N ASP A 353 -25.50 -67.44 7.72
CA ASP A 353 -25.94 -68.26 8.91
C ASP A 353 -27.45 -68.15 9.04
N LYS A 354 -28.16 -69.21 8.72
CA LYS A 354 -29.65 -69.27 8.76
C LYS A 354 -30.30 -68.90 10.09
N TYR A 355 -29.51 -68.74 11.13
CA TYR A 355 -29.97 -68.54 12.51
C TYR A 355 -29.63 -67.12 13.05
N THR A 356 -29.00 -66.29 12.23
CA THR A 356 -28.52 -64.97 12.69
C THR A 356 -29.13 -63.78 11.95
N ASN A 357 -30.35 -63.91 11.42
CA ASN A 357 -30.98 -62.79 10.70
C ASN A 357 -31.12 -61.57 11.62
N GLY A 358 -30.49 -60.44 11.23
CA GLY A 358 -30.46 -59.18 11.96
C GLY A 358 -29.60 -59.17 13.23
N HIS A 359 -28.86 -60.24 13.51
CA HIS A 359 -28.03 -60.41 14.70
C HIS A 359 -26.97 -59.28 14.78
N SER A 360 -26.19 -59.11 13.74
CA SER A 360 -25.10 -58.11 13.74
C SER A 360 -25.62 -56.69 14.01
N LEU A 361 -26.78 -56.33 13.48
CA LEU A 361 -27.42 -55.03 13.74
C LEU A 361 -27.85 -54.89 15.18
N ARG A 362 -28.51 -55.95 15.77
CA ARG A 362 -28.91 -55.91 17.16
C ARG A 362 -27.72 -55.86 18.11
N VAL A 363 -26.68 -56.63 17.86
CA VAL A 363 -25.40 -56.55 18.62
C VAL A 363 -24.80 -55.14 18.57
N ALA A 364 -24.79 -54.50 17.42
CA ALA A 364 -24.33 -53.14 17.28
C ALA A 364 -25.16 -52.14 18.11
N ILE A 365 -26.50 -52.28 18.08
CA ILE A 365 -27.42 -51.45 18.86
C ILE A 365 -27.20 -51.66 20.36
N TYR A 366 -27.13 -52.90 20.82
CA TYR A 366 -26.95 -53.21 22.24
C TYR A 366 -25.56 -52.74 22.73
N SER A 367 -24.51 -52.94 21.94
CA SER A 367 -23.18 -52.47 22.26
C SER A 367 -23.18 -50.93 22.43
N ARG A 368 -23.83 -50.19 21.54
CA ARG A 368 -23.97 -48.73 21.64
C ARG A 368 -24.81 -48.34 22.87
N MET A 369 -25.87 -49.05 23.19
CA MET A 369 -26.67 -48.80 24.40
C MET A 369 -25.83 -48.98 25.67
N ILE A 370 -25.02 -50.04 25.74
CA ILE A 370 -24.11 -50.28 26.86
C ILE A 370 -23.09 -49.15 26.95
N ALA A 371 -22.48 -48.73 25.81
CA ALA A 371 -21.52 -47.62 25.74
C ALA A 371 -22.12 -46.28 26.20
N MET A 372 -23.35 -45.97 25.75
CA MET A 372 -24.11 -44.79 26.24
C MET A 372 -24.36 -44.85 27.74
N LYS A 373 -24.74 -46.00 28.27
CA LYS A 373 -24.99 -46.18 29.69
C LYS A 373 -23.74 -46.01 30.54
N LEU A 374 -22.58 -46.39 30.01
CA LEU A 374 -21.27 -46.21 30.61
C LEU A 374 -20.72 -44.80 30.46
N GLY A 375 -21.40 -43.89 29.75
CA GLY A 375 -20.99 -42.52 29.54
C GLY A 375 -19.79 -42.34 28.59
N LEU A 376 -19.56 -43.27 27.67
CA LEU A 376 -18.55 -43.18 26.65
C LEU A 376 -18.82 -42.00 25.70
N SER A 377 -17.76 -41.48 25.08
CA SER A 377 -17.87 -40.37 24.11
C SER A 377 -18.77 -40.73 22.93
N ASN A 378 -19.37 -39.74 22.26
CA ASN A 378 -20.14 -39.97 21.04
C ASN A 378 -19.30 -40.66 19.95
N GLU A 379 -18.01 -40.38 19.89
CA GLU A 379 -17.07 -41.03 18.97
C GLU A 379 -16.93 -42.53 19.30
N ASP A 380 -16.73 -42.89 20.58
CA ASP A 380 -16.63 -44.27 20.98
C ASP A 380 -17.97 -45.03 20.81
N GLN A 381 -19.11 -44.37 21.01
CA GLN A 381 -20.43 -44.93 20.74
C GLN A 381 -20.67 -45.23 19.25
N GLU A 382 -20.10 -44.44 18.35
CA GLU A 382 -20.12 -44.70 16.90
C GLU A 382 -19.15 -45.83 16.54
N LYS A 383 -17.95 -45.81 17.07
CA LYS A 383 -16.94 -46.86 16.84
C LYS A 383 -17.48 -48.23 17.24
N ILE A 384 -18.05 -48.34 18.44
CA ILE A 384 -18.56 -49.61 18.91
C ILE A 384 -19.76 -50.09 18.10
N TYR A 385 -20.59 -49.19 17.56
CA TYR A 385 -21.66 -49.54 16.65
C TYR A 385 -21.12 -50.21 15.39
N TYR A 386 -20.09 -49.62 14.75
CA TYR A 386 -19.46 -50.21 13.57
C TYR A 386 -18.73 -51.50 13.88
N MET A 387 -18.07 -51.57 15.03
CA MET A 387 -17.43 -52.82 15.50
C MET A 387 -18.47 -53.94 15.71
N GLY A 388 -19.61 -53.59 16.30
CA GLY A 388 -20.72 -54.57 16.48
C GLY A 388 -21.31 -55.04 15.18
N LEU A 389 -21.45 -54.15 14.15
CA LEU A 389 -21.91 -54.59 12.82
C LEU A 389 -20.93 -55.55 12.15
N MET A 390 -19.62 -55.39 12.37
CA MET A 390 -18.56 -56.12 11.68
C MET A 390 -17.96 -57.25 12.52
N HIS A 391 -18.38 -57.45 13.77
CA HIS A 391 -17.73 -58.42 14.68
C HIS A 391 -17.61 -59.83 14.07
N ASP A 392 -18.64 -60.25 13.34
CA ASP A 392 -18.79 -61.57 12.77
C ASP A 392 -18.37 -61.66 11.27
N ILE A 393 -17.75 -60.63 10.70
CA ILE A 393 -17.36 -60.58 9.26
C ILE A 393 -16.56 -61.82 8.83
N GLY A 394 -15.73 -62.35 9.71
CA GLY A 394 -14.91 -63.52 9.44
C GLY A 394 -15.68 -64.80 9.18
N LYS A 395 -16.98 -64.88 9.52
CA LYS A 395 -17.86 -66.01 9.17
C LYS A 395 -17.99 -66.20 7.66
N ILE A 396 -17.69 -65.15 6.87
CA ILE A 396 -17.63 -65.27 5.39
C ILE A 396 -16.61 -66.32 4.90
N ALA A 397 -15.56 -66.55 5.67
CA ALA A 397 -14.53 -67.52 5.37
C ALA A 397 -14.82 -68.95 5.87
N ILE A 398 -15.85 -69.12 6.68
CA ILE A 398 -16.20 -70.43 7.22
C ILE A 398 -17.10 -71.19 6.22
N PRO A 399 -16.86 -72.49 5.97
CA PRO A 399 -17.72 -73.33 5.09
C PRO A 399 -19.20 -73.38 5.52
N LEU A 400 -20.13 -73.28 4.54
CA LEU A 400 -21.58 -73.27 4.77
C LEU A 400 -22.07 -74.56 5.45
N GLU A 401 -21.44 -75.67 5.14
CA GLU A 401 -21.76 -77.00 5.68
C GLU A 401 -21.49 -77.04 7.19
N ILE A 402 -20.51 -76.25 7.66
CA ILE A 402 -20.16 -76.22 9.09
C ILE A 402 -21.06 -75.22 9.80
N ILE A 403 -21.25 -74.03 9.28
CA ILE A 403 -22.07 -72.97 9.89
C ILE A 403 -23.52 -73.45 10.04
N ASN A 404 -24.08 -74.10 9.00
CA ASN A 404 -25.48 -74.48 8.93
C ASN A 404 -25.72 -75.99 9.27
N LYS A 405 -24.75 -76.64 9.92
CA LYS A 405 -24.89 -78.06 10.28
C LYS A 405 -26.01 -78.26 11.24
N PRO A 406 -26.98 -79.15 10.95
CA PRO A 406 -28.16 -79.36 11.79
C PRO A 406 -27.88 -80.26 13.03
N THR A 407 -26.70 -80.85 13.12
CA THR A 407 -26.26 -81.70 14.22
C THR A 407 -25.18 -81.01 15.05
N LYS A 408 -24.82 -81.58 16.20
CA LYS A 408 -23.67 -81.07 16.96
C LYS A 408 -22.43 -81.10 16.12
N LEU A 409 -21.62 -80.06 16.25
CA LEU A 409 -20.32 -79.96 15.61
C LEU A 409 -19.32 -80.94 16.21
N THR A 410 -18.42 -81.52 15.44
CA THR A 410 -17.23 -82.18 15.96
C THR A 410 -16.24 -81.17 16.53
N ASP A 411 -15.25 -81.62 17.28
CA ASP A 411 -14.22 -80.72 17.87
C ASP A 411 -13.43 -80.02 16.75
N GLU A 412 -13.17 -80.73 15.67
CA GLU A 412 -12.46 -80.15 14.50
C GLU A 412 -13.32 -79.08 13.78
N GLU A 413 -14.62 -79.34 13.60
CA GLU A 413 -15.52 -78.34 13.01
C GLU A 413 -15.68 -77.10 13.93
N TYR A 414 -15.70 -77.32 15.25
CA TYR A 414 -15.75 -76.25 16.21
C TYR A 414 -14.48 -75.37 16.15
N GLU A 415 -13.29 -75.98 16.01
CA GLU A 415 -12.07 -75.22 15.81
C GLU A 415 -12.12 -74.38 14.51
N VAL A 416 -12.75 -74.89 13.42
CA VAL A 416 -12.98 -74.10 12.22
C VAL A 416 -13.85 -72.88 12.51
N ILE A 417 -14.95 -73.03 13.28
CA ILE A 417 -15.77 -71.88 13.67
C ILE A 417 -14.99 -70.90 14.55
N LYS A 418 -14.17 -71.35 15.50
CA LYS A 418 -13.32 -70.49 16.34
C LYS A 418 -12.27 -69.72 15.55
N SER A 419 -12.04 -70.02 14.29
CA SER A 419 -11.14 -69.25 13.43
C SER A 419 -11.75 -67.96 12.90
N HIS A 420 -13.10 -67.76 12.98
CA HIS A 420 -13.71 -66.54 12.39
C HIS A 420 -13.22 -65.23 13.00
N PRO A 421 -12.87 -65.09 14.30
CA PRO A 421 -12.32 -63.84 14.81
C PRO A 421 -10.98 -63.47 14.14
N VAL A 422 -10.12 -64.46 13.93
CA VAL A 422 -8.84 -64.26 13.25
C VAL A 422 -9.08 -63.93 11.76
N LYS A 423 -10.02 -64.61 11.11
CA LYS A 423 -10.40 -64.28 9.71
C LYS A 423 -11.03 -62.90 9.59
N GLY A 424 -11.81 -62.48 10.60
CA GLY A 424 -12.36 -61.13 10.68
C GLY A 424 -11.28 -60.07 10.79
N ASP A 425 -10.28 -60.29 11.65
CA ASP A 425 -9.11 -59.45 11.76
C ASP A 425 -8.36 -59.33 10.40
N GLU A 426 -8.07 -60.48 9.74
CA GLU A 426 -7.44 -60.50 8.41
C GLU A 426 -8.20 -59.63 7.38
N ILE A 427 -9.54 -59.74 7.33
CA ILE A 427 -10.38 -58.99 6.40
C ILE A 427 -10.39 -57.49 6.73
N LEU A 428 -10.59 -57.16 8.02
CA LEU A 428 -10.75 -55.76 8.45
C LEU A 428 -9.43 -54.99 8.50
N SER A 429 -8.28 -55.67 8.54
CA SER A 429 -6.94 -55.04 8.46
C SER A 429 -6.72 -54.26 7.19
N GLU A 430 -7.44 -54.54 6.11
CA GLU A 430 -7.42 -53.78 4.87
C GLU A 430 -8.11 -52.41 4.98
N ILE A 431 -8.94 -52.21 6.01
CA ILE A 431 -9.66 -50.93 6.26
C ILE A 431 -8.83 -50.01 7.15
N ARG A 432 -7.86 -49.30 6.56
CA ARG A 432 -6.91 -48.44 7.30
C ARG A 432 -7.56 -47.24 7.98
N SER A 433 -8.73 -46.81 7.51
CA SER A 433 -9.44 -45.64 8.06
C SER A 433 -10.16 -45.90 9.36
N MET A 434 -10.41 -47.17 9.71
CA MET A 434 -11.14 -47.63 10.90
C MET A 434 -10.43 -48.83 11.52
N PRO A 435 -9.21 -48.70 12.02
CA PRO A 435 -8.43 -49.82 12.57
C PRO A 435 -9.07 -50.47 13.80
N GLU A 436 -9.96 -49.77 14.49
CA GLU A 436 -10.69 -50.26 15.66
C GLU A 436 -11.66 -51.41 15.32
N LEU A 437 -12.10 -51.53 14.07
CA LEU A 437 -12.98 -52.65 13.66
C LEU A 437 -12.35 -54.00 13.95
N ILE A 438 -11.04 -54.10 13.79
CA ILE A 438 -10.25 -55.30 14.12
C ILE A 438 -10.49 -55.76 15.56
N THR A 439 -10.51 -54.79 16.47
CA THR A 439 -10.68 -55.04 17.91
C THR A 439 -12.02 -55.79 18.20
N GLY A 440 -13.10 -55.34 17.56
CA GLY A 440 -14.39 -56.02 17.71
C GLY A 440 -14.41 -57.43 17.14
N ALA A 441 -13.87 -57.59 15.92
CA ALA A 441 -13.86 -58.86 15.23
C ALA A 441 -12.95 -59.90 15.91
N ARG A 442 -11.77 -59.50 16.34
CA ARG A 442 -10.77 -60.44 16.90
C ARG A 442 -11.14 -60.90 18.31
N TRP A 443 -11.60 -59.98 19.18
CA TRP A 443 -11.65 -60.25 20.63
C TRP A 443 -13.07 -60.31 21.24
N HIS A 444 -14.15 -60.29 20.49
CA HIS A 444 -15.50 -60.39 21.05
C HIS A 444 -15.80 -61.75 21.67
N HIS A 445 -15.04 -62.82 21.38
CA HIS A 445 -15.15 -64.13 22.02
C HIS A 445 -14.11 -64.35 23.11
N GLU A 446 -13.30 -63.35 23.43
CA GLU A 446 -12.47 -63.42 24.63
C GLU A 446 -13.35 -63.34 25.90
N ARG A 447 -12.94 -64.06 26.91
CA ARG A 447 -13.64 -64.13 28.20
C ARG A 447 -12.83 -63.39 29.26
N TYR A 448 -13.50 -62.76 30.18
CA TYR A 448 -12.83 -62.02 31.25
C TYR A 448 -11.93 -62.90 32.12
N ASP A 449 -12.26 -64.22 32.25
CA ASP A 449 -11.48 -65.22 32.95
C ASP A 449 -10.33 -65.88 32.15
N GLY A 450 -10.06 -65.39 30.91
CA GLY A 450 -8.99 -65.87 30.02
C GLY A 450 -9.26 -67.22 29.38
N LYS A 451 -10.46 -67.75 29.43
CA LYS A 451 -10.82 -69.01 28.80
C LYS A 451 -11.49 -68.82 27.41
N GLY A 452 -11.37 -67.67 26.87
CA GLY A 452 -11.88 -67.31 25.56
C GLY A 452 -10.95 -67.71 24.40
N TYR A 453 -11.24 -67.18 23.21
CA TYR A 453 -10.46 -67.37 22.01
C TYR A 453 -10.51 -66.07 21.15
N PRO A 454 -9.56 -65.83 20.25
CA PRO A 454 -8.50 -66.73 19.76
C PRO A 454 -7.20 -66.66 20.58
N ASP A 455 -6.96 -65.59 21.33
CA ASP A 455 -5.66 -65.33 21.98
C ASP A 455 -5.61 -65.77 23.44
N GLY A 456 -6.78 -66.00 24.11
CA GLY A 456 -6.89 -66.41 25.51
C GLY A 456 -6.45 -65.31 26.49
N ILE A 457 -6.57 -64.03 26.10
CA ILE A 457 -6.28 -62.88 26.96
C ILE A 457 -7.38 -62.69 28.04
N ALA A 458 -7.02 -62.13 29.19
CA ALA A 458 -7.89 -62.04 30.35
C ALA A 458 -8.04 -60.63 30.90
N GLY A 459 -9.17 -60.39 31.58
CA GLY A 459 -9.41 -59.15 32.32
C GLY A 459 -9.31 -57.90 31.47
N GLU A 460 -8.48 -56.96 31.90
CA GLU A 460 -8.30 -55.65 31.22
C GLU A 460 -7.34 -55.70 30.01
N GLU A 461 -6.65 -56.82 29.77
CA GLU A 461 -5.89 -57.05 28.54
C GLU A 461 -6.82 -57.12 27.32
N ILE A 462 -8.07 -57.55 27.50
CA ILE A 462 -9.09 -57.50 26.45
C ILE A 462 -9.50 -56.05 26.25
N PRO A 463 -9.44 -55.50 25.02
CA PRO A 463 -9.88 -54.15 24.75
C PRO A 463 -11.32 -53.89 25.22
N PHE A 464 -11.54 -52.76 25.90
CA PHE A 464 -12.79 -52.48 26.58
C PHE A 464 -14.03 -52.57 25.66
N LEU A 465 -13.92 -52.04 24.41
CA LEU A 465 -15.01 -52.10 23.44
C LEU A 465 -15.33 -53.56 23.03
N ALA A 466 -14.34 -54.44 22.92
CA ALA A 466 -14.57 -55.87 22.64
C ALA A 466 -15.29 -56.56 23.82
N ARG A 467 -14.96 -56.19 25.07
CA ARG A 467 -15.67 -56.70 26.27
C ARG A 467 -17.14 -56.28 26.28
N ILE A 468 -17.47 -55.09 25.78
CA ILE A 468 -18.87 -54.64 25.63
C ILE A 468 -19.58 -55.45 24.55
N ILE A 469 -18.92 -55.68 23.39
CA ILE A 469 -19.49 -56.48 22.29
C ILE A 469 -19.75 -57.91 22.75
N ALA A 470 -18.86 -58.53 23.54
CA ALA A 470 -19.05 -59.88 24.10
C ALA A 470 -20.33 -60.01 24.94
N VAL A 471 -20.66 -58.99 25.72
CA VAL A 471 -21.91 -58.94 26.49
C VAL A 471 -23.14 -58.81 25.58
N ALA A 472 -23.03 -57.87 24.58
CA ALA A 472 -24.12 -57.61 23.64
C ALA A 472 -24.41 -58.80 22.74
N ASP A 473 -23.37 -59.47 22.22
CA ASP A 473 -23.48 -60.69 21.42
C ASP A 473 -24.14 -61.85 22.22
N SER A 474 -23.64 -62.06 23.44
CA SER A 474 -24.24 -63.05 24.32
C SER A 474 -25.72 -62.79 24.67
N TYR A 475 -26.03 -61.48 24.88
CA TYR A 475 -27.43 -61.07 25.12
C TYR A 475 -28.29 -61.35 23.89
N ASP A 476 -27.90 -60.96 22.68
CA ASP A 476 -28.64 -61.24 21.45
C ASP A 476 -28.81 -62.75 21.24
N THR A 477 -27.71 -63.48 21.45
CA THR A 477 -27.75 -64.94 21.34
C THR A 477 -28.80 -65.60 22.26
N MET A 478 -29.04 -65.05 23.45
CA MET A 478 -30.03 -65.56 24.41
C MET A 478 -31.46 -65.10 24.12
N THR A 479 -31.60 -63.90 23.56
CA THR A 479 -32.92 -63.26 23.32
C THR A 479 -33.46 -63.47 21.91
N SER A 480 -32.68 -64.10 21.00
CA SER A 480 -33.13 -64.45 19.65
C SER A 480 -33.53 -65.89 19.51
N ASN A 481 -34.47 -66.14 18.56
CA ASN A 481 -34.87 -67.48 18.20
C ASN A 481 -33.79 -68.22 17.44
N ARG A 482 -33.50 -69.48 17.81
CA ARG A 482 -32.59 -70.41 17.12
C ARG A 482 -33.28 -71.69 16.71
N SER A 483 -32.74 -72.42 15.74
CA SER A 483 -33.33 -73.61 15.17
C SER A 483 -33.74 -74.69 16.22
N TYR A 484 -33.01 -74.73 17.30
CA TYR A 484 -33.15 -75.73 18.34
C TYR A 484 -33.72 -75.15 19.66
N ARG A 485 -33.95 -73.81 19.73
CA ARG A 485 -34.40 -73.15 20.95
C ARG A 485 -35.12 -71.83 20.63
N LYS A 486 -36.23 -71.57 21.29
CA LYS A 486 -36.84 -70.23 21.36
C LYS A 486 -36.04 -69.35 22.26
N TYR A 487 -36.21 -67.99 22.11
CA TYR A 487 -35.58 -67.04 22.99
C TYR A 487 -35.84 -67.34 24.46
N LEU A 488 -34.93 -67.01 25.34
CA LEU A 488 -35.08 -67.23 26.79
C LEU A 488 -35.93 -66.13 27.40
N PRO A 489 -36.71 -66.49 28.50
CA PRO A 489 -37.37 -65.47 29.29
C PRO A 489 -36.40 -64.45 29.87
N GLN A 490 -36.87 -63.22 30.02
CA GLN A 490 -35.99 -62.10 30.42
C GLN A 490 -35.31 -62.33 31.77
N ASP A 491 -36.03 -62.90 32.75
CA ASP A 491 -35.50 -63.26 34.08
C ASP A 491 -34.35 -64.27 33.99
N VAL A 492 -34.43 -65.20 33.06
CA VAL A 492 -33.39 -66.21 32.80
C VAL A 492 -32.16 -65.57 32.17
N VAL A 493 -32.37 -64.71 31.17
CA VAL A 493 -31.27 -63.96 30.52
C VAL A 493 -30.57 -63.09 31.54
N ARG A 494 -31.33 -62.37 32.33
CA ARG A 494 -30.78 -61.51 33.40
C ARG A 494 -29.95 -62.32 34.40
N ALA A 495 -30.44 -63.44 34.89
CA ALA A 495 -29.76 -64.31 35.83
C ALA A 495 -28.45 -64.90 35.24
N GLU A 496 -28.47 -65.27 33.94
CA GLU A 496 -27.27 -65.81 33.28
C GLU A 496 -26.15 -64.75 33.11
N ILE A 497 -26.53 -63.50 32.74
CA ILE A 497 -25.56 -62.44 32.69
C ILE A 497 -24.95 -62.11 34.06
N GLU A 498 -25.84 -62.03 35.10
CA GLU A 498 -25.41 -61.74 36.46
C GLU A 498 -24.45 -62.80 37.03
N LYS A 499 -24.76 -64.09 36.80
CA LYS A 499 -23.96 -65.25 37.22
C LYS A 499 -22.54 -65.24 36.59
N ASN A 500 -22.41 -64.73 35.34
CA ASN A 500 -21.18 -64.78 34.60
C ASN A 500 -20.36 -63.48 34.71
N ILE A 501 -20.72 -62.53 35.60
CA ILE A 501 -19.94 -61.36 35.92
C ILE A 501 -18.54 -61.75 36.45
N GLY A 502 -17.46 -61.21 35.90
CA GLY A 502 -16.08 -61.47 36.30
C GLY A 502 -15.54 -62.84 35.83
N THR A 503 -16.35 -63.63 35.10
CA THR A 503 -15.93 -64.89 34.46
C THR A 503 -15.98 -64.72 32.91
N GLN A 504 -17.16 -64.82 32.33
CA GLN A 504 -17.32 -64.58 30.90
C GLN A 504 -17.33 -63.10 30.60
N PHE A 505 -17.97 -62.27 31.41
CA PHE A 505 -18.24 -60.88 31.14
C PHE A 505 -17.46 -59.91 32.01
N ASP A 506 -17.05 -58.81 31.41
CA ASP A 506 -16.53 -57.66 32.14
C ASP A 506 -17.57 -57.14 33.15
N PRO A 507 -17.19 -56.90 34.40
CA PRO A 507 -18.14 -56.46 35.43
C PRO A 507 -18.82 -55.13 35.14
N LYS A 508 -18.14 -54.18 34.47
CA LYS A 508 -18.72 -52.87 34.13
C LYS A 508 -19.72 -53.00 33.00
N ALA A 509 -19.33 -53.68 31.92
CA ALA A 509 -20.20 -53.92 30.77
C ALA A 509 -21.45 -54.72 31.12
N ALA A 510 -21.27 -55.81 31.88
CA ALA A 510 -22.37 -56.66 32.33
C ALA A 510 -23.38 -55.91 33.25
N LYS A 511 -22.89 -55.13 34.23
CA LYS A 511 -23.74 -54.29 35.08
C LYS A 511 -24.52 -53.25 34.26
N ALA A 512 -23.89 -52.60 33.29
CA ALA A 512 -24.59 -51.67 32.41
C ALA A 512 -25.68 -52.34 31.60
N MET A 513 -25.43 -53.55 31.09
CA MET A 513 -26.47 -54.38 30.41
C MET A 513 -27.60 -54.79 31.33
N LEU A 514 -27.33 -55.23 32.57
CA LEU A 514 -28.36 -55.52 33.54
C LEU A 514 -29.27 -54.33 33.84
N GLU A 515 -28.71 -53.15 33.99
CA GLU A 515 -29.49 -51.90 34.13
C GLU A 515 -30.35 -51.55 32.90
N ILE A 516 -29.91 -51.93 31.69
CA ILE A 516 -30.71 -51.79 30.47
C ILE A 516 -31.88 -52.80 30.49
N ILE A 517 -31.61 -54.07 30.81
CA ILE A 517 -32.63 -55.14 30.95
C ILE A 517 -33.67 -54.75 31.99
N ASP A 518 -33.25 -54.26 33.18
CA ASP A 518 -34.15 -53.88 34.27
C ASP A 518 -35.06 -52.68 33.88
N LYS A 519 -34.69 -51.88 32.94
CA LYS A 519 -35.50 -50.77 32.37
C LYS A 519 -36.47 -51.24 31.28
N ASP A 520 -36.20 -52.38 30.62
CA ASP A 520 -37.03 -52.95 29.57
C ASP A 520 -38.14 -53.81 30.15
N THR A 521 -39.05 -53.22 30.92
CA THR A 521 -40.13 -53.87 31.62
C THR A 521 -41.11 -54.60 30.70
N LYS A 522 -41.10 -54.35 29.42
CA LYS A 522 -41.97 -54.97 28.41
C LYS A 522 -41.24 -55.98 27.54
N TYR A 523 -40.00 -56.25 27.85
CA TYR A 523 -39.11 -57.12 27.06
C TYR A 523 -39.09 -56.78 25.57
N MET A 524 -39.02 -55.46 25.26
CA MET A 524 -39.03 -54.97 23.88
C MET A 524 -37.68 -55.12 23.18
N LEU A 525 -36.63 -55.45 23.92
CA LEU A 525 -35.29 -55.68 23.40
C LEU A 525 -35.01 -57.08 22.93
N HIS A 526 -36.04 -58.00 22.97
CA HIS A 526 -35.91 -59.30 22.29
C HIS A 526 -36.25 -59.17 20.81
N GLU A 527 -35.91 -60.17 20.01
CA GLU A 527 -36.15 -60.23 18.56
C GLU A 527 -37.59 -59.91 18.18
#